data_c796c5dabc5d5a2657deb24272c7fed8
#
_entry.id   c796c5dabc5d5a2657deb24272c7fed8
#
_cell.length_a   1.000
_cell.length_b   1.000
_cell.length_c   1.000
_cell.angle_alpha   90.00
_cell.angle_beta   90.00
_cell.angle_gamma   90.00
#
_symmetry.space_group_name_H-M   'P 1'
#
loop_
_entity.id
_entity.type
_entity.pdbx_description
1 polymer ?
#
loop_
_entity_poly.entity_id
_entity_poly.type
_entity_poly.pdbx_seq_one_letter_code
_entity_poly.pdbx_strand_id
1 'polypeptide(L)'
;MITMKIVVLDNYDSFTYNLVHAIEKIVGQKIVVVRNDEVEPDFFKDFDKIVLSPGPGLPDESGILKPVIQRWAAEKSIFGVCLGLQAIGEVFGAQLENLNQVYHGVATTIIQTVNDEPIFEGVPEIFDAGRYHSWIVSRNQLPDCLEVTAIDKQGQIMAARHKTYDVKGVQFHPESILTPFGEKIIANWLFHSAKNLEQ
;
A
#
# COMPACT_ATOMS: atom_id res chain seq x y z
N MET A 1 -7.19 -12.13 -24.14
CA MET A 1 -6.41 -11.60 -22.99
C MET A 1 -7.39 -11.06 -21.97
N ILE A 2 -7.39 -11.57 -20.75
CA ILE A 2 -8.21 -11.03 -19.66
C ILE A 2 -7.55 -9.72 -19.27
N THR A 3 -8.22 -8.60 -19.49
CA THR A 3 -7.71 -7.28 -19.14
C THR A 3 -7.92 -7.11 -17.64
N MET A 4 -6.85 -6.98 -16.86
CA MET A 4 -6.89 -6.74 -15.42
C MET A 4 -7.53 -5.37 -15.14
N LYS A 5 -8.60 -5.36 -14.35
CA LYS A 5 -9.31 -4.14 -13.98
C LYS A 5 -8.73 -3.58 -12.69
N ILE A 6 -8.17 -2.39 -12.78
CA ILE A 6 -7.49 -1.72 -11.66
C ILE A 6 -8.24 -0.43 -11.33
N VAL A 7 -8.41 -0.18 -10.03
CA VAL A 7 -8.95 1.09 -9.53
C VAL A 7 -8.03 1.67 -8.45
N VAL A 8 -7.88 2.97 -8.46
CA VAL A 8 -7.20 3.75 -7.42
C VAL A 8 -8.27 4.50 -6.62
N LEU A 9 -8.30 4.28 -5.32
CA LEU A 9 -9.03 5.11 -4.37
C LEU A 9 -8.15 6.30 -4.01
N ASP A 10 -8.53 7.48 -4.50
CA ASP A 10 -7.82 8.74 -4.26
C ASP A 10 -8.24 9.36 -2.92
N ASN A 11 -7.30 9.48 -2.01
CA ASN A 11 -7.48 10.09 -0.70
C ASN A 11 -7.05 11.58 -0.70
N TYR A 12 -7.23 12.29 -1.82
CA TYR A 12 -6.91 13.71 -1.97
C TYR A 12 -5.42 14.04 -1.78
N ASP A 13 -4.55 13.16 -2.25
CA ASP A 13 -3.11 13.35 -2.18
C ASP A 13 -2.52 13.90 -3.49
N SER A 14 -1.56 14.81 -3.38
CA SER A 14 -0.87 15.39 -4.53
C SER A 14 -0.04 14.36 -5.32
N PHE A 15 0.37 13.26 -4.69
CA PHE A 15 1.12 12.17 -5.32
C PHE A 15 0.24 11.07 -5.93
N THR A 16 -1.09 11.10 -5.73
CA THR A 16 -2.00 10.10 -6.30
C THR A 16 -1.78 9.92 -7.80
N TYR A 17 -1.67 11.01 -8.55
CA TYR A 17 -1.50 10.93 -10.00
C TYR A 17 -0.11 10.45 -10.43
N ASN A 18 0.93 10.62 -9.62
CA ASN A 18 2.23 10.00 -9.87
C ASN A 18 2.11 8.46 -9.77
N LEU A 19 1.38 7.97 -8.75
CA LEU A 19 1.09 6.55 -8.59
C LEU A 19 0.23 6.03 -9.76
N VAL A 20 -0.81 6.75 -10.16
CA VAL A 20 -1.65 6.44 -11.34
C VAL A 20 -0.80 6.33 -12.59
N HIS A 21 0.05 7.32 -12.88
CA HIS A 21 0.90 7.33 -14.07
C HIS A 21 1.91 6.17 -14.06
N ALA A 22 2.49 5.84 -12.91
CA ALA A 22 3.38 4.69 -12.78
C ALA A 22 2.65 3.38 -13.13
N ILE A 23 1.44 3.18 -12.60
CA ILE A 23 0.62 2.01 -12.89
C ILE A 23 0.25 1.97 -14.38
N GLU A 24 -0.29 3.05 -14.94
CA GLU A 24 -0.68 3.13 -16.36
C GLU A 24 0.51 2.83 -17.30
N LYS A 25 1.69 3.34 -16.99
CA LYS A 25 2.93 3.06 -17.73
C LYS A 25 3.28 1.56 -17.71
N ILE A 26 3.14 0.92 -16.54
CA ILE A 26 3.46 -0.50 -16.37
C ILE A 26 2.46 -1.40 -17.09
N VAL A 27 1.15 -1.11 -16.99
CA VAL A 27 0.10 -1.97 -17.56
C VAL A 27 -0.26 -1.60 -19.01
N GLY A 28 0.20 -0.45 -19.50
CA GLY A 28 -0.06 0.02 -20.88
C GLY A 28 -1.53 0.39 -21.14
N GLN A 29 -2.32 0.67 -20.12
CA GLN A 29 -3.74 1.06 -20.25
C GLN A 29 -4.12 2.12 -19.21
N LYS A 30 -5.20 2.85 -19.50
CA LYS A 30 -5.80 3.76 -18.53
C LYS A 30 -6.48 2.99 -17.40
N ILE A 31 -6.38 3.51 -16.18
CA ILE A 31 -7.01 2.92 -14.99
C ILE A 31 -8.08 3.86 -14.43
N VAL A 32 -8.99 3.29 -13.63
CA VAL A 32 -10.05 4.06 -12.99
C VAL A 32 -9.50 4.72 -11.72
N VAL A 33 -9.84 5.98 -11.52
CA VAL A 33 -9.52 6.73 -10.30
C VAL A 33 -10.83 7.30 -9.76
N VAL A 34 -11.09 7.08 -8.48
CA VAL A 34 -12.28 7.61 -7.78
C VAL A 34 -11.84 8.17 -6.43
N ARG A 35 -12.48 9.24 -6.00
CA ARG A 35 -12.22 9.83 -4.69
C ARG A 35 -12.96 9.10 -3.59
N ASN A 36 -12.45 9.19 -2.38
CA ASN A 36 -12.93 8.46 -1.22
C ASN A 36 -14.29 8.91 -0.68
N ASP A 37 -14.88 9.94 -1.28
CA ASP A 37 -16.20 10.50 -0.96
C ASP A 37 -17.14 10.55 -2.16
N GLU A 38 -16.73 10.02 -3.34
CA GLU A 38 -17.53 10.10 -4.57
C GLU A 38 -18.33 8.83 -4.85
N VAL A 39 -17.97 7.71 -4.25
CA VAL A 39 -18.58 6.39 -4.50
C VAL A 39 -18.81 5.62 -3.21
N GLU A 40 -19.64 4.57 -3.29
CA GLU A 40 -19.83 3.63 -2.19
C GLU A 40 -18.86 2.43 -2.30
N PRO A 41 -18.58 1.68 -1.23
CA PRO A 41 -17.67 0.53 -1.25
C PRO A 41 -18.03 -0.54 -2.29
N ASP A 42 -19.29 -0.72 -2.63
CA ASP A 42 -19.72 -1.70 -3.65
C ASP A 42 -19.32 -1.32 -5.09
N PHE A 43 -18.90 -0.07 -5.34
CA PHE A 43 -18.32 0.35 -6.62
C PHE A 43 -17.11 -0.53 -7.02
N PHE A 44 -16.35 -1.01 -6.06
CA PHE A 44 -15.12 -1.78 -6.28
C PHE A 44 -15.37 -3.25 -6.70
N LYS A 45 -16.61 -3.69 -6.75
CA LYS A 45 -17.02 -5.07 -7.03
C LYS A 45 -16.40 -5.65 -8.31
N ASP A 46 -16.39 -4.85 -9.39
CA ASP A 46 -16.00 -5.30 -10.72
C ASP A 46 -14.50 -5.12 -11.03
N PHE A 47 -13.72 -4.74 -10.03
CA PHE A 47 -12.27 -4.59 -10.16
C PHE A 47 -11.53 -5.78 -9.57
N ASP A 48 -10.38 -6.11 -10.17
CA ASP A 48 -9.51 -7.21 -9.72
C ASP A 48 -8.52 -6.71 -8.66
N LYS A 49 -8.04 -5.47 -8.83
CA LYS A 49 -7.02 -4.85 -7.97
C LYS A 49 -7.43 -3.45 -7.52
N ILE A 50 -7.22 -3.19 -6.24
CA ILE A 50 -7.55 -1.93 -5.58
C ILE A 50 -6.27 -1.33 -5.02
N VAL A 51 -5.95 -0.12 -5.43
CA VAL A 51 -4.86 0.68 -4.88
C VAL A 51 -5.45 1.74 -3.96
N LEU A 52 -4.94 1.80 -2.75
CA LEU A 52 -5.30 2.82 -1.77
C LEU A 52 -4.18 3.87 -1.76
N SER A 53 -4.46 5.07 -2.25
CA SER A 53 -3.47 6.13 -2.40
C SER A 53 -2.96 6.66 -1.04
N PRO A 54 -1.84 7.38 -1.04
CA PRO A 54 -1.53 8.29 0.05
C PRO A 54 -2.68 9.27 0.29
N GLY A 55 -2.63 9.99 1.41
CA GLY A 55 -3.60 11.03 1.74
C GLY A 55 -3.20 11.81 2.98
N PRO A 56 -3.80 12.99 3.20
CA PRO A 56 -3.64 13.75 4.42
C PRO A 56 -4.46 13.16 5.57
N GLY A 57 -4.14 13.53 6.80
CA GLY A 57 -4.90 13.16 7.99
C GLY A 57 -4.75 11.72 8.42
N LEU A 58 -5.80 11.16 8.95
CA LEU A 58 -5.88 9.80 9.48
C LEU A 58 -6.90 8.95 8.67
N PRO A 59 -6.78 7.61 8.71
CA PRO A 59 -7.71 6.74 7.97
C PRO A 59 -9.19 6.95 8.33
N ASP A 60 -9.51 7.30 9.58
CA ASP A 60 -10.88 7.57 10.02
C ASP A 60 -11.50 8.83 9.39
N GLU A 61 -10.66 9.74 8.89
CA GLU A 61 -11.06 10.98 8.24
C GLU A 61 -11.15 10.85 6.71
N SER A 62 -10.87 9.64 6.18
CA SER A 62 -10.67 9.40 4.75
C SER A 62 -11.86 8.67 4.09
N GLY A 63 -13.08 9.12 4.37
CA GLY A 63 -14.30 8.65 3.70
C GLY A 63 -14.46 7.13 3.73
N ILE A 64 -14.56 6.52 2.55
CA ILE A 64 -14.78 5.07 2.41
C ILE A 64 -13.49 4.23 2.49
N LEU A 65 -12.32 4.80 2.81
CA LEU A 65 -11.03 4.09 2.79
C LEU A 65 -11.07 2.78 3.62
N LYS A 66 -11.45 2.87 4.90
CA LYS A 66 -11.59 1.67 5.76
C LYS A 66 -12.75 0.76 5.35
N PRO A 67 -13.95 1.26 5.04
CA PRO A 67 -15.05 0.47 4.49
C PRO A 67 -14.69 -0.37 3.25
N VAL A 68 -13.90 0.16 2.31
CA VAL A 68 -13.44 -0.59 1.13
C VAL A 68 -12.56 -1.77 1.52
N ILE A 69 -11.62 -1.58 2.44
CA ILE A 69 -10.76 -2.66 2.94
C ILE A 69 -11.61 -3.73 3.64
N GLN A 70 -12.48 -3.33 4.55
CA GLN A 70 -13.39 -4.23 5.28
C GLN A 70 -14.24 -5.08 4.35
N ARG A 71 -14.75 -4.46 3.28
CA ARG A 71 -15.65 -5.11 2.33
C ARG A 71 -14.93 -6.07 1.39
N TRP A 72 -13.69 -5.74 0.96
CA TRP A 72 -13.07 -6.42 -0.16
C TRP A 72 -11.77 -7.17 0.15
N ALA A 73 -11.25 -7.08 1.37
CA ALA A 73 -9.95 -7.68 1.71
C ALA A 73 -9.87 -9.19 1.46
N ALA A 74 -10.99 -9.92 1.65
CA ALA A 74 -11.02 -11.37 1.47
C ALA A 74 -11.13 -11.81 -0.02
N GLU A 75 -11.49 -10.88 -0.92
CA GLU A 75 -11.85 -11.22 -2.30
C GLU A 75 -10.95 -10.55 -3.34
N LYS A 76 -10.30 -9.43 -2.99
CA LYS A 76 -9.57 -8.58 -3.93
C LYS A 76 -8.10 -8.44 -3.55
N SER A 77 -7.27 -8.20 -4.56
CA SER A 77 -5.88 -7.79 -4.34
C SER A 77 -5.86 -6.30 -3.97
N ILE A 78 -5.36 -5.97 -2.78
CA ILE A 78 -5.32 -4.60 -2.25
C ILE A 78 -3.89 -4.18 -1.95
N PHE A 79 -3.49 -3.00 -2.44
CA PHE A 79 -2.20 -2.40 -2.18
C PHE A 79 -2.36 -0.99 -1.58
N GLY A 80 -1.89 -0.80 -0.36
CA GLY A 80 -1.94 0.48 0.34
C GLY A 80 -0.60 1.23 0.34
N VAL A 81 -0.63 2.52 0.01
CA VAL A 81 0.54 3.41 0.06
C VAL A 81 0.34 4.43 1.16
N CYS A 82 1.29 4.54 2.08
CA CYS A 82 1.33 5.49 3.19
C CYS A 82 0.04 5.43 4.03
N LEU A 83 -0.90 6.36 3.86
CA LEU A 83 -2.23 6.33 4.48
C LEU A 83 -2.97 5.01 4.21
N GLY A 84 -2.82 4.46 3.00
CA GLY A 84 -3.41 3.16 2.64
C GLY A 84 -2.89 2.01 3.49
N LEU A 85 -1.58 1.94 3.81
CA LEU A 85 -1.04 0.96 4.74
C LEU A 85 -1.56 1.20 6.16
N GLN A 86 -1.65 2.45 6.60
CA GLN A 86 -2.17 2.79 7.93
C GLN A 86 -3.63 2.33 8.08
N ALA A 87 -4.45 2.54 7.05
CA ALA A 87 -5.82 2.06 7.01
C ALA A 87 -5.92 0.53 7.06
N ILE A 88 -5.06 -0.18 6.31
CA ILE A 88 -4.94 -1.63 6.39
C ILE A 88 -4.61 -2.05 7.83
N GLY A 89 -3.61 -1.43 8.44
CA GLY A 89 -3.24 -1.69 9.82
C GLY A 89 -4.44 -1.59 10.78
N GLU A 90 -5.14 -0.46 10.76
CA GLU A 90 -6.29 -0.22 11.65
C GLU A 90 -7.46 -1.17 11.41
N VAL A 91 -7.80 -1.46 10.14
CA VAL A 91 -8.89 -2.38 9.81
C VAL A 91 -8.66 -3.77 10.39
N PHE A 92 -7.41 -4.22 10.42
CA PHE A 92 -7.06 -5.51 11.02
C PHE A 92 -6.71 -5.45 12.51
N GLY A 93 -6.84 -4.28 13.14
CA GLY A 93 -6.74 -4.11 14.60
C GLY A 93 -5.41 -3.58 15.11
N ALA A 94 -4.50 -3.15 14.23
CA ALA A 94 -3.30 -2.43 14.65
C ALA A 94 -3.63 -1.00 15.11
N GLN A 95 -2.74 -0.43 15.88
CA GLN A 95 -2.81 0.97 16.30
C GLN A 95 -1.86 1.82 15.46
N LEU A 96 -2.18 3.10 15.30
CA LEU A 96 -1.28 4.09 14.73
C LEU A 96 -0.49 4.80 15.82
N GLU A 97 0.73 5.18 15.47
CA GLU A 97 1.65 5.93 16.33
C GLU A 97 2.09 7.21 15.63
N ASN A 98 1.99 8.34 16.33
CA ASN A 98 2.52 9.60 15.83
C ASN A 98 3.98 9.73 16.22
N LEU A 99 4.84 9.87 15.23
CA LEU A 99 6.27 10.05 15.45
C LEU A 99 6.58 11.48 15.91
N ASN A 100 7.60 11.61 16.75
CA ASN A 100 8.12 12.94 17.11
C ASN A 100 8.82 13.64 15.95
N GLN A 101 9.10 12.92 14.86
CA GLN A 101 9.72 13.42 13.64
C GLN A 101 8.75 13.36 12.47
N VAL A 102 8.64 14.47 11.73
CA VAL A 102 7.92 14.53 10.46
C VAL A 102 8.89 14.25 9.32
N TYR A 103 8.60 13.24 8.51
CA TYR A 103 9.30 13.00 7.25
C TYR A 103 8.58 13.77 6.14
N HIS A 104 9.32 14.56 5.39
CA HIS A 104 8.77 15.33 4.28
C HIS A 104 9.75 15.38 3.11
N GLY A 105 9.64 14.42 2.18
CA GLY A 105 10.54 14.32 1.04
C GLY A 105 11.95 13.89 1.44
N VAL A 106 12.08 12.91 2.32
CA VAL A 106 13.36 12.38 2.80
C VAL A 106 13.50 10.92 2.40
N ALA A 107 14.59 10.59 1.71
CA ALA A 107 14.95 9.19 1.46
C ALA A 107 15.55 8.57 2.72
N THR A 108 15.05 7.42 3.13
CA THR A 108 15.57 6.64 4.25
C THR A 108 15.79 5.21 3.85
N THR A 109 16.72 4.54 4.52
CA THR A 109 17.04 3.14 4.28
C THR A 109 15.91 2.25 4.77
N ILE A 110 15.45 1.36 3.89
CA ILE A 110 14.46 0.32 4.14
C ILE A 110 15.18 -1.03 4.15
N ILE A 111 14.81 -1.91 5.07
CA ILE A 111 15.41 -3.23 5.27
C ILE A 111 14.28 -4.26 5.20
N GLN A 112 14.35 -5.19 4.27
CA GLN A 112 13.42 -6.31 4.19
C GLN A 112 13.58 -7.24 5.40
N THR A 113 12.48 -7.74 5.94
CA THR A 113 12.47 -8.63 7.12
C THR A 113 12.10 -10.06 6.78
N VAL A 114 11.63 -10.29 5.56
CA VAL A 114 11.28 -11.61 5.02
C VAL A 114 11.81 -11.76 3.60
N ASN A 115 12.06 -12.99 3.16
CA ASN A 115 12.64 -13.27 1.83
C ASN A 115 11.59 -13.67 0.79
N ASP A 116 10.34 -13.82 1.20
CA ASP A 116 9.25 -14.36 0.39
C ASP A 116 8.14 -13.33 0.11
N GLU A 117 8.42 -12.02 0.30
CA GLU A 117 7.45 -10.98 -0.05
C GLU A 117 7.51 -10.67 -1.55
N PRO A 118 6.45 -11.01 -2.32
CA PRO A 118 6.48 -10.89 -3.77
C PRO A 118 6.71 -9.47 -4.29
N ILE A 119 6.24 -8.43 -3.57
CA ILE A 119 6.47 -7.05 -4.03
C ILE A 119 7.95 -6.66 -4.02
N PHE A 120 8.79 -7.37 -3.29
CA PHE A 120 10.22 -7.12 -3.22
C PHE A 120 11.06 -8.04 -4.12
N GLU A 121 10.43 -8.85 -4.97
CA GLU A 121 11.17 -9.69 -5.92
C GLU A 121 12.10 -8.86 -6.82
N GLY A 122 13.41 -9.18 -6.79
CA GLY A 122 14.44 -8.43 -7.54
C GLY A 122 14.71 -7.01 -7.03
N VAL A 123 14.24 -6.68 -5.82
CA VAL A 123 14.62 -5.47 -5.07
C VAL A 123 15.72 -5.86 -4.07
N PRO A 124 16.81 -5.09 -3.91
CA PRO A 124 17.84 -5.38 -2.90
C PRO A 124 17.22 -5.49 -1.50
N GLU A 125 17.82 -6.35 -0.65
CA GLU A 125 17.39 -6.50 0.75
C GLU A 125 17.41 -5.17 1.52
N ILE A 126 18.35 -4.29 1.16
CA ILE A 126 18.49 -2.95 1.72
C ILE A 126 18.41 -1.95 0.55
N PHE A 127 17.47 -1.02 0.62
CA PHE A 127 17.27 0.01 -0.40
C PHE A 127 16.77 1.32 0.23
N ASP A 128 16.86 2.42 -0.51
CA ASP A 128 16.33 3.71 -0.05
C ASP A 128 14.94 3.97 -0.62
N ALA A 129 14.08 4.62 0.18
CA ALA A 129 12.74 5.02 -0.24
C ALA A 129 12.31 6.37 0.37
N GLY A 130 11.52 7.10 -0.40
CA GLY A 130 11.01 8.42 -0.02
C GLY A 130 9.87 8.34 0.99
N ARG A 131 9.94 9.15 2.04
CA ARG A 131 8.94 9.22 3.12
C ARG A 131 8.36 10.61 3.23
N TYR A 132 7.02 10.67 3.52
CA TYR A 132 6.23 11.92 3.59
C TYR A 132 5.16 11.81 4.68
N HIS A 133 5.50 11.35 5.88
CA HIS A 133 4.54 11.05 6.94
C HIS A 133 5.08 11.35 8.33
N SER A 134 4.17 11.50 9.30
CA SER A 134 4.44 11.54 10.74
C SER A 134 3.73 10.42 11.50
N TRP A 135 2.77 9.73 10.87
CA TRP A 135 2.08 8.59 11.46
C TRP A 135 2.58 7.29 10.82
N ILE A 136 2.60 6.22 11.62
CA ILE A 136 2.97 4.86 11.21
C ILE A 136 2.06 3.84 11.87
N VAL A 137 2.00 2.64 11.31
CA VAL A 137 1.47 1.47 12.02
C VAL A 137 2.41 1.13 13.16
N SER A 138 1.89 1.11 14.40
CA SER A 138 2.69 0.77 15.58
C SER A 138 3.07 -0.71 15.60
N ARG A 139 4.29 -1.00 16.04
CA ARG A 139 4.70 -2.39 16.32
C ARG A 139 4.10 -2.94 17.62
N ASN A 140 3.64 -2.04 18.49
CA ASN A 140 3.02 -2.45 19.73
C ASN A 140 1.63 -3.03 19.43
N GLN A 141 1.38 -4.26 19.88
CA GLN A 141 0.11 -4.95 19.67
C GLN A 141 -0.27 -5.12 18.19
N LEU A 142 0.75 -5.36 17.32
CA LEU A 142 0.48 -5.72 15.94
C LEU A 142 -0.32 -7.03 15.91
N PRO A 143 -1.49 -7.09 15.25
CA PRO A 143 -2.32 -8.28 15.22
C PRO A 143 -1.64 -9.44 14.49
N ASP A 144 -1.86 -10.67 14.96
CA ASP A 144 -1.24 -11.89 14.43
C ASP A 144 -1.52 -12.14 12.94
N CYS A 145 -2.59 -11.59 12.39
CA CYS A 145 -2.93 -11.71 10.96
C CYS A 145 -2.05 -10.85 10.06
N LEU A 146 -1.33 -9.87 10.62
CA LEU A 146 -0.39 -9.04 9.87
C LEU A 146 1.05 -9.50 10.08
N GLU A 147 1.84 -9.42 9.02
CA GLU A 147 3.27 -9.70 9.03
C GLU A 147 4.03 -8.48 8.51
N VAL A 148 5.05 -8.07 9.27
CA VAL A 148 5.96 -6.99 8.86
C VAL A 148 6.93 -7.53 7.83
N THR A 149 6.97 -6.92 6.65
CA THR A 149 7.83 -7.36 5.52
C THR A 149 9.00 -6.43 5.26
N ALA A 150 8.97 -5.20 5.78
CA ALA A 150 10.12 -4.30 5.80
C ALA A 150 10.05 -3.31 6.97
N ILE A 151 11.22 -2.87 7.41
CA ILE A 151 11.40 -1.87 8.47
C ILE A 151 12.44 -0.81 8.06
N ASP A 152 12.48 0.31 8.78
CA ASP A 152 13.61 1.23 8.74
C ASP A 152 14.70 0.87 9.79
N LYS A 153 15.76 1.67 9.86
CA LYS A 153 16.86 1.49 10.83
C LYS A 153 16.43 1.65 12.30
N GLN A 154 15.30 2.30 12.56
CA GLN A 154 14.70 2.46 13.89
C GLN A 154 13.75 1.32 14.23
N GLY A 155 13.52 0.40 13.30
CA GLY A 155 12.59 -0.72 13.45
C GLY A 155 11.12 -0.33 13.23
N GLN A 156 10.84 0.84 12.66
CA GLN A 156 9.49 1.27 12.29
C GLN A 156 8.99 0.44 11.12
N ILE A 157 7.70 0.12 11.10
CA ILE A 157 7.09 -0.66 10.01
C ILE A 157 7.08 0.17 8.73
N MET A 158 7.74 -0.35 7.69
CA MET A 158 7.81 0.26 6.36
C MET A 158 7.04 -0.52 5.30
N ALA A 159 6.77 -1.80 5.54
CA ALA A 159 5.84 -2.59 4.76
C ALA A 159 5.24 -3.71 5.62
N ALA A 160 4.02 -4.07 5.30
CA ALA A 160 3.32 -5.19 5.93
C ALA A 160 2.38 -5.86 4.94
N ARG A 161 2.08 -7.15 5.19
CA ARG A 161 1.10 -7.93 4.47
C ARG A 161 0.13 -8.64 5.42
N HIS A 162 -1.06 -8.93 4.95
CA HIS A 162 -1.95 -9.87 5.60
C HIS A 162 -1.51 -11.31 5.27
N LYS A 163 -1.48 -12.19 6.27
CA LYS A 163 -0.95 -13.57 6.10
C LYS A 163 -1.82 -14.47 5.22
N THR A 164 -3.11 -14.14 5.08
CA THR A 164 -4.08 -14.97 4.36
C THR A 164 -4.65 -14.27 3.12
N TYR A 165 -4.97 -12.97 3.25
CA TYR A 165 -5.57 -12.21 2.16
C TYR A 165 -4.49 -11.54 1.30
N ASP A 166 -4.76 -11.34 0.00
CA ASP A 166 -3.87 -10.58 -0.88
C ASP A 166 -3.98 -9.08 -0.60
N VAL A 167 -3.64 -8.71 0.63
CA VAL A 167 -3.66 -7.33 1.14
C VAL A 167 -2.28 -7.02 1.69
N LYS A 168 -1.67 -5.97 1.16
CA LYS A 168 -0.34 -5.51 1.57
C LYS A 168 -0.19 -4.02 1.36
N GLY A 169 0.83 -3.44 1.94
CA GLY A 169 1.11 -2.02 1.74
C GLY A 169 2.49 -1.62 2.18
N VAL A 170 2.85 -0.40 1.79
CA VAL A 170 4.12 0.24 2.10
C VAL A 170 3.89 1.60 2.75
N GLN A 171 4.73 1.97 3.72
CA GLN A 171 4.66 3.26 4.40
C GLN A 171 5.37 4.37 3.60
N PHE A 172 6.34 3.99 2.78
CA PHE A 172 7.04 4.89 1.87
C PHE A 172 6.25 5.08 0.56
N HIS A 173 6.69 6.02 -0.26
CA HIS A 173 6.07 6.37 -1.53
C HIS A 173 6.81 5.71 -2.71
N PRO A 174 6.31 4.60 -3.28
CA PRO A 174 6.95 3.93 -4.41
C PRO A 174 6.89 4.75 -5.70
N GLU A 175 5.95 5.71 -5.80
CA GLU A 175 5.82 6.63 -6.93
C GLU A 175 6.79 7.83 -6.87
N SER A 176 7.49 7.99 -5.75
CA SER A 176 8.44 9.09 -5.55
C SER A 176 9.74 8.84 -6.30
N ILE A 177 10.32 9.91 -6.86
CA ILE A 177 11.68 9.89 -7.43
C ILE A 177 12.76 9.47 -6.39
N LEU A 178 12.45 9.60 -5.11
CA LEU A 178 13.32 9.19 -4.01
C LEU A 178 13.27 7.68 -3.73
N THR A 179 12.49 6.92 -4.49
CA THR A 179 12.36 5.46 -4.36
C THR A 179 12.82 4.78 -5.65
N PRO A 180 14.13 4.52 -5.83
CA PRO A 180 14.68 4.01 -7.08
C PRO A 180 14.05 2.70 -7.57
N PHE A 181 13.59 1.84 -6.65
CA PHE A 181 12.94 0.57 -6.97
C PHE A 181 11.41 0.63 -6.96
N GLY A 182 10.83 1.83 -6.89
CA GLY A 182 9.38 2.01 -6.72
C GLY A 182 8.56 1.43 -7.87
N GLU A 183 8.93 1.70 -9.14
CA GLU A 183 8.26 1.09 -10.31
C GLU A 183 8.33 -0.45 -10.28
N LYS A 184 9.45 -1.02 -9.81
CA LYS A 184 9.61 -2.47 -9.67
C LYS A 184 8.66 -3.05 -8.62
N ILE A 185 8.54 -2.39 -7.47
CA ILE A 185 7.62 -2.78 -6.38
C ILE A 185 6.16 -2.74 -6.87
N ILE A 186 5.76 -1.67 -7.56
CA ILE A 186 4.43 -1.54 -8.15
C ILE A 186 4.18 -2.65 -9.19
N ALA A 187 5.14 -2.88 -10.10
CA ALA A 187 5.03 -3.91 -11.13
C ALA A 187 4.91 -5.32 -10.53
N ASN A 188 5.71 -5.61 -9.51
CA ASN A 188 5.65 -6.89 -8.80
C ASN A 188 4.26 -7.12 -8.20
N TRP A 189 3.67 -6.12 -7.53
CA TRP A 189 2.30 -6.25 -7.01
C TRP A 189 1.26 -6.43 -8.13
N LEU A 190 1.38 -5.66 -9.21
CA LEU A 190 0.43 -5.72 -10.33
C LEU A 190 0.39 -7.11 -10.96
N PHE A 191 1.54 -7.74 -11.17
CA PHE A 191 1.65 -9.02 -11.89
C PHE A 191 1.72 -10.25 -10.97
N HIS A 192 1.86 -10.04 -9.66
CA HIS A 192 1.73 -11.14 -8.72
C HIS A 192 0.29 -11.63 -8.70
N SER A 193 0.11 -12.92 -8.97
CA SER A 193 -1.19 -13.59 -8.90
C SER A 193 -1.28 -14.34 -7.57
N ALA A 194 -2.24 -13.98 -6.73
CA ALA A 194 -2.50 -14.66 -5.45
C ALA A 194 -2.91 -16.16 -5.59
N LYS A 195 -2.97 -16.67 -6.81
CA LYS A 195 -3.35 -18.07 -7.09
C LYS A 195 -2.35 -19.14 -6.63
N ASN A 196 -1.22 -18.76 -6.03
CA ASN A 196 -0.19 -19.69 -5.56
C ASN A 196 -0.21 -19.96 -4.05
N LEU A 197 -1.25 -19.55 -3.33
CA LEU A 197 -1.39 -19.83 -1.88
C LEU A 197 -2.20 -21.11 -1.58
N GLU A 198 -2.61 -21.86 -2.60
CA GLU A 198 -3.17 -23.21 -2.46
C GLU A 198 -2.13 -24.26 -2.92
N GLN A 199 -1.14 -24.55 -2.07
CA GLN A 199 -0.41 -25.81 -2.06
C GLN A 199 -0.02 -26.19 -0.63
#